data_2862b0f9de68c561b69195db31f61344
#
_entry.id   2862b0f9de68c561b69195db31f61344
#
_cell.length_a   1.000
_cell.length_b   1.000
_cell.length_c   1.000
_cell.angle_alpha   90.00
_cell.angle_beta   90.00
_cell.angle_gamma   90.00
#
_symmetry.space_group_name_H-M   'P 1'
#
loop_
_entity.id
_entity.type
_entity.pdbx_description
1 polymer ?
#
loop_
_entity_poly.entity_id
_entity_poly.type
_entity_poly.pdbx_seq_one_letter_code
_entity_poly.pdbx_strand_id
1 'polypeptide(L)'
;MQIENHKEEVPFSHYEEQFRSLEPGAAVARTGVKWDGKEFYVNLLGREFAIAHPEYAIRAVDGGALPPLPTQTFLLRYLLEAKELAWNGQWKTFREMPWGELYIKPYTGRVLTRAAFTFGTRVQKFREACEKMGATPVKHGDAGFQFELVGNFRMQILVWEGDDEFPPNAQILYSENFAEGFAAEDRVVAGDILISTIKSFM
;
A
#
# COMPACT_ATOMS: atom_id res chain seq x y z
N MET A 1 -3.78 8.83 -31.38
CA MET A 1 -4.23 9.78 -30.33
C MET A 1 -4.10 9.03 -29.01
N GLN A 2 -3.06 9.32 -28.24
CA GLN A 2 -2.92 8.74 -26.89
C GLN A 2 -4.02 9.35 -26.03
N ILE A 3 -4.84 8.52 -25.40
CA ILE A 3 -5.83 8.98 -24.44
C ILE A 3 -5.04 9.28 -23.16
N GLU A 4 -4.89 10.56 -22.84
CA GLU A 4 -4.27 10.99 -21.58
C GLU A 4 -5.12 10.51 -20.40
N ASN A 5 -4.50 9.77 -19.50
CA ASN A 5 -5.16 9.29 -18.28
C ASN A 5 -5.07 10.38 -17.19
N HIS A 6 -5.86 11.45 -17.34
CA HIS A 6 -5.85 12.58 -16.41
C HIS A 6 -6.07 12.19 -14.93
N LYS A 7 -6.63 11.02 -14.65
CA LYS A 7 -6.85 10.57 -13.26
C LYS A 7 -5.58 10.10 -12.58
N GLU A 8 -4.61 9.64 -13.33
CA GLU A 8 -3.35 9.11 -12.79
C GLU A 8 -2.14 10.00 -13.12
N GLU A 9 -2.09 10.54 -14.33
CA GLU A 9 -0.96 11.35 -14.81
C GLU A 9 -0.90 12.73 -14.14
N VAL A 10 -2.05 13.40 -13.93
CA VAL A 10 -2.07 14.73 -13.31
C VAL A 10 -1.60 14.67 -11.86
N PRO A 11 -2.09 13.75 -10.98
CA PRO A 11 -1.55 13.61 -9.64
C PRO A 11 -0.07 13.24 -9.63
N PHE A 12 0.36 12.33 -10.51
CA PHE A 12 1.76 11.92 -10.60
C PHE A 12 2.67 13.10 -10.93
N SER A 13 2.36 13.87 -11.97
CA SER A 13 3.17 15.03 -12.40
C SER A 13 3.28 16.09 -11.30
N HIS A 14 2.20 16.30 -10.52
CA HIS A 14 2.20 17.23 -9.40
C HIS A 14 3.21 16.81 -8.31
N TYR A 15 3.21 15.54 -7.93
CA TYR A 15 4.15 15.04 -6.91
C TYR A 15 5.58 14.88 -7.45
N GLU A 16 5.74 14.57 -8.74
CA GLU A 16 7.04 14.56 -9.39
C GLU A 16 7.71 15.96 -9.36
N GLU A 17 6.93 17.02 -9.61
CA GLU A 17 7.44 18.40 -9.52
C GLU A 17 7.87 18.76 -8.09
N GLN A 18 7.06 18.41 -7.09
CA GLN A 18 7.43 18.61 -5.69
C GLN A 18 8.67 17.81 -5.29
N PHE A 19 8.80 16.57 -5.80
CA PHE A 19 9.93 15.70 -5.53
C PHE A 19 11.27 16.30 -5.98
N ARG A 20 11.30 17.04 -7.09
CA ARG A 20 12.52 17.73 -7.55
C ARG A 20 13.08 18.73 -6.54
N SER A 21 12.21 19.30 -5.71
CA SER A 21 12.56 20.26 -4.67
C SER A 21 12.71 19.63 -3.28
N LEU A 22 12.55 18.32 -3.16
CA LEU A 22 12.68 17.59 -1.91
C LEU A 22 14.13 17.69 -1.39
N GLU A 23 14.29 18.06 -0.12
CA GLU A 23 15.58 17.95 0.55
C GLU A 23 15.76 16.50 1.02
N PRO A 24 16.74 15.72 0.49
CA PRO A 24 16.86 14.30 0.80
C PRO A 24 17.01 13.97 2.28
N GLY A 25 17.77 14.78 3.03
CA GLY A 25 17.95 14.60 4.47
C GLY A 25 16.64 14.74 5.25
N ALA A 26 15.71 15.60 4.79
CA ALA A 26 14.40 15.74 5.41
C ALA A 26 13.53 14.48 5.18
N ALA A 27 13.57 13.86 4.01
CA ALA A 27 12.91 12.60 3.75
C ALA A 27 13.47 11.47 4.63
N VAL A 28 14.81 11.34 4.69
CA VAL A 28 15.49 10.37 5.56
C VAL A 28 15.11 10.55 7.03
N ALA A 29 15.11 11.79 7.51
CA ALA A 29 14.76 12.09 8.92
C ALA A 29 13.31 11.73 9.26
N ARG A 30 12.37 11.84 8.30
CA ARG A 30 10.94 11.52 8.49
C ARG A 30 10.62 10.04 8.34
N THR A 31 11.29 9.33 7.44
CA THR A 31 10.91 7.98 7.02
C THR A 31 11.98 6.93 7.32
N GLY A 32 13.17 7.31 7.74
CA GLY A 32 14.28 6.36 7.89
C GLY A 32 14.74 5.70 6.58
N VAL A 33 14.24 6.17 5.42
CA VAL A 33 14.56 5.57 4.13
C VAL A 33 16.06 5.66 3.82
N LYS A 34 16.62 4.61 3.25
CA LYS A 34 18.02 4.59 2.84
C LYS A 34 18.23 5.55 1.66
N TRP A 35 19.26 6.39 1.77
CA TRP A 35 19.73 7.33 0.75
C TRP A 35 21.22 7.17 0.53
N ASP A 36 21.66 7.04 -0.72
CA ASP A 36 23.08 6.84 -1.07
C ASP A 36 23.79 8.08 -1.67
N GLY A 37 23.10 9.20 -1.72
CA GLY A 37 23.56 10.44 -2.34
C GLY A 37 23.02 10.67 -3.75
N LYS A 38 22.29 9.68 -4.32
CA LYS A 38 21.69 9.74 -5.67
C LYS A 38 20.30 9.11 -5.75
N GLU A 39 20.06 8.03 -5.00
CA GLU A 39 18.83 7.25 -5.04
C GLU A 39 18.29 6.98 -3.62
N PHE A 40 16.96 7.05 -3.47
CA PHE A 40 16.26 6.52 -2.32
C PHE A 40 15.94 5.04 -2.55
N TYR A 41 16.14 4.19 -1.54
CA TYR A 41 15.82 2.76 -1.60
C TYR A 41 14.59 2.50 -0.73
N VAL A 42 13.46 2.20 -1.36
CA VAL A 42 12.18 1.99 -0.70
C VAL A 42 11.73 0.55 -0.88
N ASN A 43 11.55 -0.17 0.23
CA ASN A 43 10.95 -1.50 0.20
C ASN A 43 9.42 -1.36 0.28
N LEU A 44 8.71 -1.91 -0.70
CA LEU A 44 7.25 -1.95 -0.77
C LEU A 44 6.80 -3.41 -0.88
N LEU A 45 6.14 -3.93 0.15
CA LEU A 45 5.66 -5.32 0.22
C LEU A 45 6.76 -6.35 -0.13
N GLY A 46 7.95 -6.17 0.43
CA GLY A 46 9.08 -7.08 0.23
C GLY A 46 9.88 -6.85 -1.06
N ARG A 47 9.48 -5.89 -1.90
CA ARG A 47 10.19 -5.55 -3.14
C ARG A 47 10.86 -4.19 -3.04
N GLU A 48 12.15 -4.12 -3.31
CA GLU A 48 12.93 -2.89 -3.23
C GLU A 48 12.93 -2.12 -4.56
N PHE A 49 12.66 -0.82 -4.45
CA PHE A 49 12.72 0.13 -5.55
C PHE A 49 13.77 1.20 -5.26
N ALA A 50 14.59 1.52 -6.28
CA ALA A 50 15.50 2.65 -6.23
C ALA A 50 14.90 3.82 -7.03
N ILE A 51 14.85 4.99 -6.39
CA ILE A 51 14.21 6.21 -6.91
C ILE A 51 15.26 7.30 -6.96
N ALA A 52 15.67 7.69 -8.17
CA ALA A 52 16.66 8.74 -8.39
C ALA A 52 16.09 10.12 -8.05
N HIS A 53 16.95 11.00 -7.56
CA HIS A 53 16.65 12.39 -7.20
C HIS A 53 17.79 13.32 -7.66
N PRO A 54 17.53 14.53 -8.15
CA PRO A 54 16.22 15.22 -8.18
C PRO A 54 15.31 14.84 -9.35
N GLU A 55 15.85 14.35 -10.45
CA GLU A 55 15.07 13.85 -11.58
C GLU A 55 14.50 12.48 -11.22
N TYR A 56 13.18 12.42 -11.15
CA TYR A 56 12.51 11.16 -10.83
C TYR A 56 12.78 10.10 -11.90
N ALA A 57 13.41 9.02 -11.48
CA ALA A 57 13.49 7.79 -12.25
C ALA A 57 13.43 6.62 -11.30
N ILE A 58 12.48 5.70 -11.51
CA ILE A 58 12.30 4.52 -10.67
C ILE A 58 12.80 3.28 -11.38
N ARG A 59 13.47 2.40 -10.64
CA ARG A 59 13.81 1.05 -11.08
C ARG A 59 13.54 0.05 -9.96
N ALA A 60 13.16 -1.16 -10.34
CA ALA A 60 13.15 -2.27 -9.39
C ALA A 60 14.58 -2.78 -9.21
N VAL A 61 15.03 -2.96 -7.96
CA VAL A 61 16.41 -3.41 -7.67
C VAL A 61 16.63 -4.84 -8.17
N ASP A 62 15.58 -5.67 -8.19
CA ASP A 62 15.59 -7.03 -8.75
C ASP A 62 15.57 -7.08 -10.30
N GLY A 63 15.55 -5.95 -10.98
CA GLY A 63 15.46 -5.86 -12.45
C GLY A 63 14.09 -6.18 -13.04
N GLY A 64 13.09 -6.40 -12.21
CA GLY A 64 11.73 -6.73 -12.65
C GLY A 64 10.91 -5.52 -13.12
N ALA A 65 9.63 -5.75 -13.41
CA ALA A 65 8.72 -4.72 -13.92
C ALA A 65 8.55 -3.56 -12.94
N LEU A 66 8.34 -2.36 -13.48
CA LEU A 66 8.02 -1.18 -12.69
C LEU A 66 6.61 -1.27 -12.11
N PRO A 67 6.36 -0.65 -10.95
CA PRO A 67 5.02 -0.57 -10.40
C PRO A 67 4.14 0.36 -11.27
N PRO A 68 2.82 0.14 -11.29
CA PRO A 68 1.89 1.01 -12.01
C PRO A 68 1.92 2.44 -11.45
N LEU A 69 1.50 3.41 -12.26
CA LEU A 69 1.60 4.83 -11.94
C LEU A 69 0.98 5.23 -10.59
N PRO A 70 -0.19 4.72 -10.17
CA PRO A 70 -0.73 5.01 -8.84
C PRO A 70 0.19 4.57 -7.70
N THR A 71 0.90 3.45 -7.87
CA THR A 71 1.89 2.99 -6.89
C THR A 71 3.13 3.87 -6.88
N GLN A 72 3.58 4.36 -8.05
CA GLN A 72 4.67 5.33 -8.13
C GLN A 72 4.30 6.65 -7.44
N THR A 73 3.06 7.13 -7.63
CA THR A 73 2.53 8.30 -6.92
C THR A 73 2.52 8.08 -5.41
N PHE A 74 2.12 6.90 -4.94
CA PHE A 74 2.17 6.55 -3.52
C PHE A 74 3.60 6.60 -2.96
N LEU A 75 4.58 6.07 -3.69
CA LEU A 75 6.00 6.12 -3.30
C LEU A 75 6.53 7.56 -3.25
N LEU A 76 6.16 8.43 -4.20
CA LEU A 76 6.49 9.85 -4.16
C LEU A 76 5.90 10.52 -2.92
N ARG A 77 4.62 10.28 -2.62
CA ARG A 77 3.96 10.84 -1.42
C ARG A 77 4.57 10.30 -0.13
N TYR A 78 4.96 9.04 -0.09
CA TYR A 78 5.71 8.49 1.04
C TYR A 78 6.98 9.28 1.30
N LEU A 79 7.79 9.54 0.27
CA LEU A 79 9.02 10.32 0.39
C LEU A 79 8.78 11.80 0.72
N LEU A 80 7.69 12.38 0.22
CA LEU A 80 7.37 13.80 0.40
C LEU A 80 6.68 14.10 1.74
N GLU A 81 5.74 13.28 2.16
CA GLU A 81 4.75 13.65 3.18
C GLU A 81 4.68 12.68 4.37
N ALA A 82 4.99 11.38 4.17
CA ALA A 82 4.81 10.39 5.22
C ALA A 82 5.70 10.68 6.45
N LYS A 83 5.14 10.41 7.63
CA LYS A 83 5.85 10.46 8.91
C LYS A 83 5.91 9.06 9.49
N GLU A 84 7.09 8.51 9.54
CA GLU A 84 7.28 7.18 10.09
C GLU A 84 7.35 7.26 11.62
N LEU A 85 6.28 6.78 12.25
CA LEU A 85 6.15 6.71 13.69
C LEU A 85 6.30 5.26 14.14
N ALA A 86 6.82 5.06 15.35
CA ALA A 86 6.91 3.73 15.91
C ALA A 86 5.52 3.11 16.10
N TRP A 87 5.32 1.89 15.60
CA TRP A 87 4.09 1.14 15.83
C TRP A 87 3.99 0.66 17.27
N ASN A 88 2.87 0.93 17.94
CA ASN A 88 2.60 0.55 19.33
C ASN A 88 1.96 -0.85 19.49
N GLY A 89 1.80 -1.60 18.41
CA GLY A 89 1.18 -2.92 18.41
C GLY A 89 -0.33 -2.94 18.18
N GLN A 90 -0.98 -1.78 18.06
CA GLN A 90 -2.42 -1.70 17.84
C GLN A 90 -2.77 -1.72 16.35
N TRP A 91 -3.97 -2.24 16.07
CA TRP A 91 -4.57 -2.28 14.75
C TRP A 91 -5.82 -1.41 14.71
N LYS A 92 -6.02 -0.73 13.58
CA LYS A 92 -7.22 0.08 13.32
C LYS A 92 -7.83 -0.29 11.99
N THR A 93 -9.16 -0.23 11.94
CA THR A 93 -9.89 -0.22 10.68
C THR A 93 -9.72 1.14 10.00
N PHE A 94 -9.98 1.20 8.70
CA PHE A 94 -9.98 2.47 7.97
C PHE A 94 -10.92 3.53 8.61
N ARG A 95 -12.10 3.08 9.11
CA ARG A 95 -13.12 3.93 9.74
C ARG A 95 -12.63 4.62 11.01
N GLU A 96 -11.78 3.96 11.81
CA GLU A 96 -11.29 4.47 13.09
C GLU A 96 -10.17 5.51 12.95
N MET A 97 -9.67 5.72 11.73
CA MET A 97 -8.62 6.69 11.44
C MET A 97 -9.21 8.04 11.01
N PRO A 98 -8.44 9.15 11.12
CA PRO A 98 -8.88 10.48 10.68
C PRO A 98 -9.46 10.45 9.26
N TRP A 99 -10.61 11.11 9.06
CA TRP A 99 -11.38 11.15 7.80
C TRP A 99 -11.95 9.81 7.33
N GLY A 100 -11.70 8.70 8.06
CA GLY A 100 -12.15 7.37 7.68
C GLY A 100 -13.67 7.25 7.56
N GLU A 101 -14.42 7.83 8.49
CA GLU A 101 -15.90 7.82 8.44
C GLU A 101 -16.45 8.52 7.19
N LEU A 102 -15.84 9.64 6.79
CA LEU A 102 -16.26 10.39 5.60
C LEU A 102 -16.02 9.61 4.30
N TYR A 103 -14.92 8.87 4.21
CA TYR A 103 -14.51 8.12 3.03
C TYR A 103 -14.89 6.64 3.05
N ILE A 104 -15.64 6.19 4.08
CA ILE A 104 -15.92 4.74 4.27
C ILE A 104 -16.66 4.10 3.08
N LYS A 105 -17.64 4.81 2.46
CA LYS A 105 -18.40 4.27 1.34
C LYS A 105 -17.53 3.97 0.12
N PRO A 106 -16.76 4.95 -0.45
CA PRO A 106 -15.86 4.66 -1.56
C PRO A 106 -14.77 3.65 -1.19
N TYR A 107 -14.25 3.70 0.05
CA TYR A 107 -13.28 2.71 0.54
C TYR A 107 -13.86 1.29 0.55
N THR A 108 -15.06 1.10 1.10
CA THR A 108 -15.72 -0.20 1.14
C THR A 108 -15.88 -0.78 -0.26
N GLY A 109 -16.40 0.00 -1.23
CA GLY A 109 -16.58 -0.47 -2.60
C GLY A 109 -15.27 -0.77 -3.32
N ARG A 110 -14.30 0.15 -3.22
CA ARG A 110 -13.04 0.05 -3.94
C ARG A 110 -12.09 -0.98 -3.36
N VAL A 111 -12.05 -1.12 -2.03
CA VAL A 111 -11.05 -1.93 -1.32
C VAL A 111 -11.69 -3.19 -0.72
N LEU A 112 -12.61 -3.07 0.22
CA LEU A 112 -13.12 -4.23 0.96
C LEU A 112 -13.93 -5.18 0.08
N THR A 113 -14.87 -4.67 -0.71
CA THR A 113 -15.67 -5.48 -1.63
C THR A 113 -14.78 -6.15 -2.68
N ARG A 114 -13.81 -5.41 -3.23
CA ARG A 114 -12.85 -5.97 -4.18
C ARG A 114 -12.01 -7.08 -3.54
N ALA A 115 -11.51 -6.91 -2.32
CA ALA A 115 -10.77 -7.95 -1.60
C ALA A 115 -11.64 -9.18 -1.36
N ALA A 116 -12.87 -9.00 -0.86
CA ALA A 116 -13.82 -10.07 -0.59
C ALA A 116 -14.05 -10.94 -1.82
N PHE A 117 -14.45 -10.36 -2.94
CA PHE A 117 -14.74 -11.11 -4.17
C PHE A 117 -13.46 -11.60 -4.91
N THR A 118 -12.31 -10.98 -4.70
CA THR A 118 -11.06 -11.47 -5.29
C THR A 118 -10.54 -12.70 -4.55
N PHE A 119 -10.63 -12.74 -3.24
CA PHE A 119 -9.99 -13.72 -2.38
C PHE A 119 -10.97 -14.71 -1.74
N GLY A 120 -12.14 -14.25 -1.28
CA GLY A 120 -13.09 -15.06 -0.52
C GLY A 120 -13.84 -16.13 -1.36
N THR A 121 -13.72 -16.08 -2.69
CA THR A 121 -14.15 -17.18 -3.59
C THR A 121 -13.03 -18.16 -3.92
N ARG A 122 -11.80 -17.90 -3.44
CA ARG A 122 -10.58 -18.66 -3.76
C ARG A 122 -9.59 -18.65 -2.61
N VAL A 123 -10.09 -18.87 -1.39
CA VAL A 123 -9.33 -18.73 -0.14
C VAL A 123 -8.03 -19.54 -0.13
N GLN A 124 -8.03 -20.75 -0.73
CA GLN A 124 -6.81 -21.54 -0.81
C GLN A 124 -5.72 -20.88 -1.67
N LYS A 125 -6.08 -20.32 -2.85
CA LYS A 125 -5.11 -19.58 -3.68
C LYS A 125 -4.61 -18.31 -3.00
N PHE A 126 -5.48 -17.63 -2.25
CA PHE A 126 -5.11 -16.49 -1.44
C PHE A 126 -4.06 -16.87 -0.39
N ARG A 127 -4.24 -17.99 0.35
CA ARG A 127 -3.25 -18.49 1.30
C ARG A 127 -1.90 -18.73 0.64
N GLU A 128 -1.89 -19.51 -0.46
CA GLU A 128 -0.67 -19.82 -1.20
C GLU A 128 0.06 -18.55 -1.69
N ALA A 129 -0.69 -17.55 -2.16
CA ALA A 129 -0.11 -16.28 -2.59
C ALA A 129 0.52 -15.51 -1.43
N CYS A 130 -0.16 -15.41 -0.28
CA CYS A 130 0.38 -14.75 0.91
C CYS A 130 1.61 -15.47 1.46
N GLU A 131 1.62 -16.79 1.47
CA GLU A 131 2.78 -17.59 1.89
C GLU A 131 3.98 -17.39 0.96
N LYS A 132 3.76 -17.36 -0.37
CA LYS A 132 4.82 -17.04 -1.35
C LYS A 132 5.41 -15.64 -1.15
N MET A 133 4.62 -14.69 -0.68
CA MET A 133 5.06 -13.34 -0.34
C MET A 133 5.77 -13.27 1.03
N GLY A 134 5.85 -14.36 1.78
CA GLY A 134 6.44 -14.38 3.12
C GLY A 134 5.60 -13.66 4.18
N ALA A 135 4.29 -13.51 3.95
CA ALA A 135 3.38 -12.87 4.90
C ALA A 135 3.22 -13.70 6.17
N THR A 136 3.05 -13.02 7.32
CA THR A 136 2.85 -13.69 8.60
C THR A 136 1.36 -14.05 8.78
N PRO A 137 1.01 -15.34 9.00
CA PRO A 137 -0.37 -15.72 9.22
C PRO A 137 -0.92 -15.17 10.54
N VAL A 138 -2.22 -14.78 10.54
CA VAL A 138 -2.95 -14.33 11.73
C VAL A 138 -4.21 -15.17 11.95
N LYS A 139 -4.62 -15.33 13.22
CA LYS A 139 -5.73 -16.23 13.61
C LYS A 139 -7.12 -15.54 13.55
N HIS A 140 -7.40 -14.85 12.44
CA HIS A 140 -8.69 -14.17 12.24
C HIS A 140 -9.19 -14.42 10.81
N GLY A 141 -10.52 -14.58 10.67
CA GLY A 141 -11.13 -14.98 9.40
C GLY A 141 -10.89 -16.43 9.06
N ASP A 142 -11.32 -16.88 7.90
CA ASP A 142 -11.00 -18.20 7.35
C ASP A 142 -9.54 -18.22 6.86
N ALA A 143 -9.05 -17.04 6.42
CA ALA A 143 -7.64 -16.78 6.15
C ALA A 143 -7.27 -15.35 6.51
N GLY A 144 -6.19 -15.17 7.25
CA GLY A 144 -5.67 -13.85 7.60
C GLY A 144 -4.15 -13.80 7.53
N PHE A 145 -3.63 -12.67 7.03
CA PHE A 145 -2.19 -12.45 6.87
C PHE A 145 -1.81 -11.01 7.19
N GLN A 146 -0.62 -10.86 7.75
CA GLN A 146 0.02 -9.59 8.04
C GLN A 146 1.17 -9.34 7.08
N PHE A 147 1.30 -8.10 6.63
CA PHE A 147 2.33 -7.62 5.72
C PHE A 147 3.03 -6.39 6.29
N GLU A 148 4.31 -6.25 6.01
CA GLU A 148 5.01 -4.98 6.07
C GLU A 148 4.79 -4.28 4.73
N LEU A 149 4.12 -3.12 4.75
CA LEU A 149 3.82 -2.38 3.51
C LEU A 149 5.04 -1.60 3.05
N VAL A 150 5.46 -0.63 3.84
CA VAL A 150 6.61 0.25 3.60
C VAL A 150 7.09 0.78 4.94
N GLY A 151 8.40 0.83 5.16
CA GLY A 151 8.96 1.28 6.44
C GLY A 151 8.35 0.54 7.64
N ASN A 152 7.88 1.28 8.65
CA ASN A 152 7.21 0.72 9.84
C ASN A 152 5.70 0.51 9.68
N PHE A 153 5.14 0.78 8.50
CA PHE A 153 3.70 0.65 8.25
C PHE A 153 3.32 -0.78 7.90
N ARG A 154 2.37 -1.34 8.66
CA ARG A 154 1.92 -2.72 8.52
C ARG A 154 0.43 -2.80 8.24
N MET A 155 0.04 -3.82 7.50
CA MET A 155 -1.35 -4.09 7.17
C MET A 155 -1.70 -5.56 7.46
N GLN A 156 -2.94 -5.80 7.88
CA GLN A 156 -3.51 -7.14 7.89
C GLN A 156 -4.67 -7.20 6.89
N ILE A 157 -4.81 -8.33 6.23
CA ILE A 157 -5.99 -8.65 5.43
C ILE A 157 -6.60 -9.94 5.97
N LEU A 158 -7.88 -9.86 6.28
CA LEU A 158 -8.69 -10.95 6.81
C LEU A 158 -9.76 -11.27 5.77
N VAL A 159 -9.93 -12.54 5.45
CA VAL A 159 -10.86 -12.99 4.42
C VAL A 159 -11.76 -14.07 5.00
N TRP A 160 -13.05 -13.97 4.72
CA TRP A 160 -14.06 -14.98 5.00
C TRP A 160 -14.58 -15.52 3.68
N GLU A 161 -14.63 -16.83 3.57
CA GLU A 161 -15.13 -17.53 2.39
C GLU A 161 -16.66 -17.32 2.29
N GLY A 162 -17.13 -17.12 1.06
CA GLY A 162 -18.56 -17.10 0.79
C GLY A 162 -19.10 -18.51 0.67
N ASP A 163 -20.36 -18.71 1.06
CA ASP A 163 -21.13 -19.94 0.91
C ASP A 163 -22.48 -19.67 0.24
N ASP A 164 -23.38 -20.67 0.26
CA ASP A 164 -24.70 -20.56 -0.36
C ASP A 164 -25.64 -19.54 0.37
N GLU A 165 -25.35 -19.22 1.62
CA GLU A 165 -26.17 -18.32 2.44
C GLU A 165 -25.55 -16.90 2.56
N PHE A 166 -24.21 -16.81 2.57
CA PHE A 166 -23.50 -15.56 2.79
C PHE A 166 -22.46 -15.26 1.72
N PRO A 167 -22.43 -14.03 1.20
CA PRO A 167 -21.38 -13.63 0.27
C PRO A 167 -20.00 -13.59 0.98
N PRO A 168 -18.89 -13.70 0.23
CA PRO A 168 -17.57 -13.56 0.79
C PRO A 168 -17.40 -12.17 1.42
N ASN A 169 -16.56 -12.10 2.45
CA ASN A 169 -16.25 -10.86 3.16
C ASN A 169 -14.74 -10.67 3.34
N ALA A 170 -14.32 -9.43 3.51
CA ALA A 170 -12.93 -9.10 3.81
C ALA A 170 -12.83 -7.86 4.70
N GLN A 171 -11.79 -7.83 5.53
CA GLN A 171 -11.42 -6.69 6.34
C GLN A 171 -9.92 -6.40 6.15
N ILE A 172 -9.58 -5.12 6.05
CA ILE A 172 -8.19 -4.66 6.10
C ILE A 172 -8.01 -3.85 7.39
N LEU A 173 -6.97 -4.21 8.13
CA LEU A 173 -6.52 -3.49 9.31
C LEU A 173 -5.17 -2.82 8.99
N TYR A 174 -4.97 -1.68 9.57
CA TYR A 174 -3.76 -0.87 9.44
C TYR A 174 -3.10 -0.76 10.82
N SER A 175 -1.77 -0.79 10.90
CA SER A 175 -1.09 -0.39 12.11
C SER A 175 -1.47 1.05 12.46
N GLU A 176 -1.64 1.38 13.75
CA GLU A 176 -2.24 2.65 14.16
C GLU A 176 -1.45 3.88 13.72
N ASN A 177 -0.14 3.73 13.48
CA ASN A 177 0.73 4.78 12.96
C ASN A 177 0.33 5.30 11.58
N PHE A 178 -0.46 4.56 10.80
CA PHE A 178 -1.07 5.06 9.56
C PHE A 178 -1.96 6.30 9.79
N ALA A 179 -2.56 6.43 10.97
CA ALA A 179 -3.46 7.54 11.27
C ALA A 179 -2.76 8.91 11.13
N GLU A 180 -1.49 8.98 11.52
CA GLU A 180 -0.68 10.20 11.45
C GLU A 180 0.34 10.18 10.30
N GLY A 181 0.73 8.99 9.85
CA GLY A 181 1.76 8.81 8.83
C GLY A 181 1.27 9.03 7.41
N PHE A 182 -0.01 8.77 7.14
CA PHE A 182 -0.61 8.83 5.81
C PHE A 182 -1.96 9.53 5.79
N ALA A 183 -2.25 10.27 4.72
CA ALA A 183 -3.57 10.81 4.45
C ALA A 183 -4.61 9.70 4.15
N ALA A 184 -5.90 10.03 4.23
CA ALA A 184 -6.97 9.07 3.98
C ALA A 184 -6.90 8.45 2.57
N GLU A 185 -6.54 9.26 1.58
CA GLU A 185 -6.38 8.80 0.19
C GLU A 185 -5.24 7.78 0.05
N ASP A 186 -4.09 8.02 0.69
CA ASP A 186 -2.97 7.09 0.67
C ASP A 186 -3.32 5.74 1.31
N ARG A 187 -4.14 5.76 2.35
CA ARG A 187 -4.63 4.53 2.99
C ARG A 187 -5.53 3.72 2.07
N VAL A 188 -6.33 4.39 1.21
CA VAL A 188 -7.10 3.71 0.15
C VAL A 188 -6.15 3.10 -0.89
N VAL A 189 -5.16 3.87 -1.35
CA VAL A 189 -4.16 3.40 -2.32
C VAL A 189 -3.33 2.26 -1.74
N ALA A 190 -2.94 2.31 -0.47
CA ALA A 190 -2.26 1.21 0.22
C ALA A 190 -3.09 -0.10 0.18
N GLY A 191 -4.40 0.00 0.40
CA GLY A 191 -5.31 -1.14 0.25
C GLY A 191 -5.34 -1.70 -1.18
N ASP A 192 -5.40 -0.83 -2.19
CA ASP A 192 -5.35 -1.23 -3.60
C ASP A 192 -4.02 -1.89 -3.97
N ILE A 193 -2.91 -1.36 -3.48
CA ILE A 193 -1.56 -1.93 -3.69
C ILE A 193 -1.49 -3.33 -3.09
N LEU A 194 -1.91 -3.50 -1.83
CA LEU A 194 -1.90 -4.79 -1.16
C LEU A 194 -2.71 -5.83 -1.94
N ILE A 195 -3.97 -5.52 -2.32
CA ILE A 195 -4.83 -6.43 -3.07
C ILE A 195 -4.23 -6.77 -4.43
N SER A 196 -3.72 -5.79 -5.15
CA SER A 196 -3.15 -5.98 -6.48
C SER A 196 -1.88 -6.83 -6.44
N THR A 197 -1.03 -6.60 -5.42
CA THR A 197 0.20 -7.38 -5.22
C THR A 197 -0.14 -8.83 -4.88
N ILE A 198 -1.00 -9.10 -3.89
CA ILE A 198 -1.41 -10.48 -3.56
C ILE A 198 -1.99 -11.18 -4.79
N LYS A 199 -2.87 -10.50 -5.55
CA LYS A 199 -3.47 -11.06 -6.76
C LYS A 199 -2.43 -11.45 -7.81
N SER A 200 -1.30 -10.77 -7.91
CA SER A 200 -0.24 -11.09 -8.87
C SER A 200 0.51 -12.38 -8.54
N PHE A 201 0.39 -12.89 -7.32
CA PHE A 201 0.96 -14.16 -6.87
C PHE A 201 -0.01 -15.34 -6.94
N MET A 202 -1.29 -15.11 -7.29
CA MET A 202 -2.32 -16.15 -7.42
C MET A 202 -2.30 -16.82 -8.80
#